data_acfabab28f52efa7cae194388ba1f5d6
#
_entry.id   acfabab28f52efa7cae194388ba1f5d6
#
_cell.length_a   1.000
_cell.length_b   1.000
_cell.length_c   1.000
_cell.angle_alpha   90.00
_cell.angle_beta   90.00
_cell.angle_gamma   90.00
#
_symmetry.space_group_name_H-M   'P 1'
#
loop_
_entity.id
_entity.type
_entity.pdbx_description
1 polymer ?
#
loop_
_entity_poly.entity_id
_entity_poly.type
_entity_poly.pdbx_seq_one_letter_code
_entity_poly.pdbx_strand_id
1 'polypeptide(L)'
;MKISIAVKVLHIFITVLLMAIGEYIFSTNDSLKLSFSNYVSTYLLVFIVLFVAFCSRYKTIAVILSSLIVLGTGVNVVFNQYFGRYLMPYDIAMFFTEIEDTTKGLLSGIQIFIKPLLWYLVLYFYTLYIIFKVPAQSNTKLGILNTVLSILFTIAFFIPVINHKKFEVSLHYSVVRNSIGVYTHYLGDLFKNNKTQAKDYPAYSVSKNDSAVNIIFIMGESANFEHMSLYGYERDTTPYLKSLAEQHAQQFKYFSGVSRGFSTRIGVPLTLNVIQEPDNTKQLLSLKTNLFHLAKQNKYSTYYLSNQKSGVLASLVNATDIDEFHDVNSKIIPQDTLTDLRLIKFLENMSKQNDFSKPFFVVLHQRNNHFAYADNYPESYDIYKTGKSEKEKLVDTYDNSMRFQDDFIKSLIQTTEKITNKPTLIVYTSDHSELFGFDGLWGHGAPILQTAGVPIFMYALNGAEKLFQSPVLANECVLGNYQLGKFVASSIGWDIHNPNEVKDYFVNITLPYDDANGYKKFDHDLTNKTFCKKQ
;
A
#
# COMPACT_ATOMS: atom_id res chain seq x y z
N MET A 1 -51.69 -1.81 14.25
CA MET A 1 -51.79 -2.97 13.32
C MET A 1 -50.59 -3.88 13.58
N LYS A 2 -50.81 -5.11 14.14
CA LYS A 2 -49.72 -6.07 14.35
C LYS A 2 -49.29 -6.55 12.95
N ILE A 3 -48.11 -6.14 12.49
CA ILE A 3 -47.51 -6.70 11.27
C ILE A 3 -47.33 -8.21 11.52
N SER A 4 -47.96 -9.03 10.68
CA SER A 4 -47.88 -10.49 10.81
C SER A 4 -46.45 -10.99 10.65
N ILE A 5 -46.11 -12.12 11.24
CA ILE A 5 -44.82 -12.79 11.08
C ILE A 5 -44.53 -12.99 9.58
N ALA A 6 -45.53 -13.30 8.77
CA ALA A 6 -45.42 -13.45 7.32
C ALA A 6 -44.85 -12.19 6.62
N VAL A 7 -45.26 -11.00 7.09
CA VAL A 7 -44.74 -9.74 6.51
C VAL A 7 -43.26 -9.52 6.90
N LYS A 8 -42.86 -9.88 8.15
CA LYS A 8 -41.44 -9.86 8.53
C LYS A 8 -40.60 -10.80 7.67
N VAL A 9 -41.07 -12.04 7.52
CA VAL A 9 -40.42 -13.04 6.66
C VAL A 9 -40.24 -12.53 5.25
N LEU A 10 -41.29 -11.94 4.66
CA LEU A 10 -41.25 -11.39 3.30
C LEU A 10 -40.18 -10.29 3.17
N HIS A 11 -40.16 -9.32 4.09
CA HIS A 11 -39.16 -8.22 4.02
C HIS A 11 -37.74 -8.72 4.21
N ILE A 12 -37.48 -9.66 5.11
CA ILE A 12 -36.16 -10.25 5.30
C ILE A 12 -35.77 -11.04 4.05
N PHE A 13 -36.69 -11.81 3.48
CA PHE A 13 -36.45 -12.54 2.23
C PHE A 13 -36.08 -11.58 1.09
N ILE A 14 -36.80 -10.46 0.92
CA ILE A 14 -36.48 -9.42 -0.06
C ILE A 14 -35.09 -8.84 0.18
N THR A 15 -34.74 -8.51 1.45
CA THR A 15 -33.42 -7.99 1.78
C THR A 15 -32.32 -8.98 1.38
N VAL A 16 -32.46 -10.25 1.78
CA VAL A 16 -31.47 -11.29 1.50
C VAL A 16 -31.35 -11.59 0.00
N LEU A 17 -32.49 -11.62 -0.70
CA LEU A 17 -32.52 -11.81 -2.17
C LEU A 17 -31.81 -10.65 -2.89
N LEU A 18 -32.08 -9.40 -2.49
CA LEU A 18 -31.44 -8.23 -3.09
C LEU A 18 -29.94 -8.15 -2.74
N MET A 19 -29.51 -8.63 -1.56
CA MET A 19 -28.09 -8.80 -1.26
C MET A 19 -27.44 -9.81 -2.21
N ALA A 20 -28.05 -10.97 -2.40
CA ALA A 20 -27.55 -12.00 -3.29
C ALA A 20 -27.46 -11.51 -4.76
N ILE A 21 -28.49 -10.84 -5.23
CA ILE A 21 -28.50 -10.23 -6.57
C ILE A 21 -27.41 -9.17 -6.69
N GLY A 22 -27.24 -8.30 -5.69
CA GLY A 22 -26.20 -7.27 -5.68
C GLY A 22 -24.80 -7.87 -5.73
N GLU A 23 -24.53 -8.93 -4.95
CA GLU A 23 -23.26 -9.67 -5.03
C GLU A 23 -23.04 -10.23 -6.44
N TYR A 24 -24.04 -10.91 -7.01
CA TYR A 24 -23.93 -11.51 -8.33
C TYR A 24 -23.67 -10.47 -9.45
N ILE A 25 -24.32 -9.32 -9.38
CA ILE A 25 -24.20 -8.28 -10.43
C ILE A 25 -22.88 -7.49 -10.29
N PHE A 26 -22.44 -7.20 -9.07
CA PHE A 26 -21.36 -6.26 -8.82
C PHE A 26 -20.03 -6.91 -8.43
N SER A 27 -19.98 -8.19 -8.11
CA SER A 27 -18.68 -8.86 -7.90
C SER A 27 -18.03 -9.14 -9.24
N THR A 28 -16.87 -8.52 -9.46
CA THR A 28 -16.16 -8.54 -10.76
C THR A 28 -15.29 -9.77 -10.99
N ASN A 29 -15.30 -10.73 -10.08
CA ASN A 29 -14.44 -11.91 -10.21
C ASN A 29 -15.04 -12.95 -11.14
N ASP A 30 -14.57 -13.03 -12.39
CA ASP A 30 -14.72 -14.20 -13.26
C ASP A 30 -14.17 -15.48 -12.62
N SER A 31 -13.38 -15.34 -11.58
CA SER A 31 -12.84 -16.40 -10.75
C SER A 31 -13.75 -16.83 -9.60
N LEU A 32 -14.99 -16.34 -9.48
CA LEU A 32 -15.95 -16.85 -8.50
C LEU A 32 -16.23 -18.32 -8.76
N LYS A 33 -15.30 -19.18 -8.34
CA LYS A 33 -15.49 -20.63 -8.20
C LYS A 33 -16.42 -20.96 -7.03
N LEU A 34 -17.42 -20.09 -6.80
CA LEU A 34 -18.45 -20.30 -5.80
C LEU A 34 -19.23 -21.55 -6.20
N SER A 35 -19.14 -22.58 -5.38
CA SER A 35 -20.10 -23.67 -5.55
C SER A 35 -21.49 -23.09 -5.25
N PHE A 36 -22.46 -23.36 -6.09
CA PHE A 36 -23.86 -22.94 -5.89
C PHE A 36 -24.36 -23.30 -4.50
N SER A 37 -23.95 -24.45 -3.99
CA SER A 37 -24.29 -24.92 -2.66
C SER A 37 -23.76 -24.02 -1.53
N ASN A 38 -22.51 -23.52 -1.63
CA ASN A 38 -21.95 -22.59 -0.66
C ASN A 38 -22.64 -21.23 -0.70
N TYR A 39 -23.02 -20.79 -1.88
CA TYR A 39 -23.77 -19.55 -2.05
C TYR A 39 -25.13 -19.63 -1.39
N VAL A 40 -25.92 -20.63 -1.73
CA VAL A 40 -27.27 -20.83 -1.17
C VAL A 40 -27.21 -21.02 0.35
N SER A 41 -26.30 -21.85 0.86
CA SER A 41 -26.17 -22.09 2.30
C SER A 41 -25.79 -20.83 3.08
N THR A 42 -24.95 -19.96 2.52
CA THR A 42 -24.60 -18.69 3.16
C THR A 42 -25.80 -17.76 3.25
N TYR A 43 -26.54 -17.57 2.15
CA TYR A 43 -27.70 -16.68 2.17
C TYR A 43 -28.87 -17.24 2.98
N LEU A 44 -29.00 -18.55 3.09
CA LEU A 44 -29.94 -19.18 4.02
C LEU A 44 -29.56 -18.88 5.48
N LEU A 45 -28.27 -18.98 5.82
CA LEU A 45 -27.78 -18.62 7.15
C LEU A 45 -28.02 -17.13 7.45
N VAL A 46 -27.73 -16.24 6.51
CA VAL A 46 -28.01 -14.80 6.63
C VAL A 46 -29.49 -14.54 6.89
N PHE A 47 -30.37 -15.23 6.15
CA PHE A 47 -31.81 -15.14 6.38
C PHE A 47 -32.18 -15.54 7.81
N ILE A 48 -31.66 -16.65 8.31
CA ILE A 48 -31.91 -17.13 9.68
C ILE A 48 -31.42 -16.11 10.72
N VAL A 49 -30.19 -15.60 10.56
CA VAL A 49 -29.59 -14.63 11.49
C VAL A 49 -30.41 -13.35 11.54
N LEU A 50 -30.76 -12.78 10.37
CA LEU A 50 -31.57 -11.58 10.29
C LEU A 50 -32.98 -11.82 10.84
N PHE A 51 -33.59 -12.97 10.54
CA PHE A 51 -34.91 -13.30 11.06
C PHE A 51 -34.91 -13.34 12.61
N VAL A 52 -33.96 -14.03 13.22
CA VAL A 52 -33.80 -14.11 14.68
C VAL A 52 -33.56 -12.70 15.25
N ALA A 53 -32.72 -11.90 14.64
CA ALA A 53 -32.42 -10.53 15.06
C ALA A 53 -33.67 -9.62 15.00
N PHE A 54 -34.44 -9.68 13.91
CA PHE A 54 -35.71 -8.92 13.77
C PHE A 54 -36.79 -9.36 14.73
N CYS A 55 -36.74 -10.59 15.19
CA CYS A 55 -37.68 -11.14 16.20
C CYS A 55 -37.15 -10.98 17.63
N SER A 56 -35.98 -10.37 17.84
CA SER A 56 -35.43 -10.10 19.16
C SER A 56 -36.30 -9.06 19.93
N ARG A 57 -36.13 -9.04 21.25
CA ARG A 57 -36.77 -8.04 22.11
C ARG A 57 -36.21 -6.63 21.88
N TYR A 58 -34.93 -6.53 21.51
CA TYR A 58 -34.24 -5.27 21.37
C TYR A 58 -33.91 -4.96 19.91
N LYS A 59 -34.45 -3.86 19.38
CA LYS A 59 -34.20 -3.41 18.00
C LYS A 59 -32.74 -3.09 17.74
N THR A 60 -32.00 -2.67 18.75
CA THR A 60 -30.56 -2.39 18.66
C THR A 60 -29.77 -3.59 18.14
N ILE A 61 -30.14 -4.82 18.54
CA ILE A 61 -29.49 -6.04 18.03
C ILE A 61 -29.73 -6.22 16.53
N ALA A 62 -30.99 -5.98 16.09
CA ALA A 62 -31.32 -6.05 14.67
C ALA A 62 -30.56 -4.99 13.85
N VAL A 63 -30.41 -3.77 14.40
CA VAL A 63 -29.61 -2.70 13.77
C VAL A 63 -28.15 -3.12 13.66
N ILE A 64 -27.53 -3.57 14.75
CA ILE A 64 -26.11 -3.97 14.77
C ILE A 64 -25.84 -5.10 13.76
N LEU A 65 -26.63 -6.18 13.80
CA LEU A 65 -26.45 -7.31 12.90
C LEU A 65 -26.72 -6.95 11.43
N SER A 66 -27.73 -6.11 11.18
CA SER A 66 -28.01 -5.64 9.82
C SER A 66 -26.89 -4.70 9.32
N SER A 67 -26.31 -3.86 10.17
CA SER A 67 -25.17 -3.02 9.80
C SER A 67 -23.96 -3.89 9.46
N LEU A 68 -23.63 -4.85 10.29
CA LEU A 68 -22.52 -5.77 10.05
C LEU A 68 -22.70 -6.58 8.76
N ILE A 69 -23.92 -7.10 8.53
CA ILE A 69 -24.18 -8.00 7.41
C ILE A 69 -24.45 -7.20 6.12
N VAL A 70 -25.41 -6.27 6.11
CA VAL A 70 -25.85 -5.58 4.88
C VAL A 70 -24.86 -4.50 4.48
N LEU A 71 -24.55 -3.58 5.40
CA LEU A 71 -23.62 -2.48 5.10
C LEU A 71 -22.19 -2.98 4.94
N GLY A 72 -21.76 -3.90 5.83
CA GLY A 72 -20.44 -4.50 5.75
C GLY A 72 -20.22 -5.27 4.45
N THR A 73 -21.22 -6.01 3.95
CA THR A 73 -21.16 -6.64 2.62
C THR A 73 -21.07 -5.59 1.52
N GLY A 74 -21.88 -4.53 1.60
CA GLY A 74 -21.84 -3.43 0.63
C GLY A 74 -20.48 -2.78 0.51
N VAL A 75 -19.82 -2.49 1.62
CA VAL A 75 -18.44 -1.96 1.64
C VAL A 75 -17.48 -2.91 0.95
N ASN A 76 -17.56 -4.20 1.22
CA ASN A 76 -16.67 -5.19 0.59
C ASN A 76 -16.95 -5.38 -0.91
N VAL A 77 -18.22 -5.28 -1.35
CA VAL A 77 -18.57 -5.29 -2.79
C VAL A 77 -18.03 -4.04 -3.49
N VAL A 78 -18.17 -2.86 -2.89
CA VAL A 78 -17.61 -1.60 -3.40
C VAL A 78 -16.09 -1.69 -3.53
N PHE A 79 -15.43 -2.21 -2.51
CA PHE A 79 -13.99 -2.42 -2.50
C PHE A 79 -13.56 -3.41 -3.62
N ASN A 80 -14.27 -4.53 -3.76
CA ASN A 80 -14.01 -5.52 -4.81
C ASN A 80 -14.20 -4.95 -6.22
N GLN A 81 -15.20 -4.09 -6.42
CA GLN A 81 -15.46 -3.44 -7.72
C GLN A 81 -14.28 -2.58 -8.18
N TYR A 82 -13.60 -1.91 -7.22
CA TYR A 82 -12.44 -1.08 -7.52
C TYR A 82 -11.15 -1.92 -7.60
N PHE A 83 -10.81 -2.63 -6.51
CA PHE A 83 -9.54 -3.31 -6.37
C PHE A 83 -9.47 -4.71 -7.02
N GLY A 84 -10.61 -5.28 -7.43
CA GLY A 84 -10.66 -6.65 -7.98
C GLY A 84 -10.43 -7.75 -6.94
N ARG A 85 -10.32 -7.42 -5.66
CA ARG A 85 -10.13 -8.33 -4.54
C ARG A 85 -11.03 -8.00 -3.37
N TYR A 86 -11.19 -8.93 -2.44
CA TYR A 86 -11.92 -8.67 -1.19
C TYR A 86 -11.06 -7.96 -0.16
N LEU A 87 -11.74 -7.24 0.75
CA LEU A 87 -11.14 -6.59 1.91
C LEU A 87 -10.35 -7.58 2.77
N MET A 88 -9.21 -7.11 3.28
CA MET A 88 -8.39 -7.73 4.29
C MET A 88 -8.42 -6.91 5.59
N PRO A 89 -8.11 -7.48 6.78
CA PRO A 89 -8.09 -6.72 8.02
C PRO A 89 -7.17 -5.49 7.99
N TYR A 90 -6.03 -5.57 7.31
CA TYR A 90 -5.11 -4.44 7.17
C TYR A 90 -5.67 -3.30 6.31
N ASP A 91 -6.54 -3.56 5.33
CA ASP A 91 -7.20 -2.50 4.55
C ASP A 91 -8.10 -1.63 5.43
N ILE A 92 -8.78 -2.26 6.41
CA ILE A 92 -9.59 -1.53 7.39
C ILE A 92 -8.70 -0.67 8.28
N ALA A 93 -7.57 -1.21 8.74
CA ALA A 93 -6.60 -0.45 9.54
C ALA A 93 -6.08 0.76 8.75
N MET A 94 -5.70 0.57 7.48
CA MET A 94 -5.24 1.66 6.59
C MET A 94 -6.31 2.74 6.40
N PHE A 95 -7.56 2.35 6.19
CA PHE A 95 -8.66 3.32 6.07
C PHE A 95 -8.71 4.29 7.25
N PHE A 96 -8.59 3.80 8.48
CA PHE A 96 -8.65 4.64 9.67
C PHE A 96 -7.38 5.46 9.92
N THR A 97 -6.24 5.01 9.44
CA THR A 97 -4.97 5.71 9.61
C THR A 97 -4.73 6.77 8.51
N GLU A 98 -5.34 6.62 7.34
CA GLU A 98 -5.16 7.47 6.16
C GLU A 98 -6.51 8.00 5.62
N ILE A 99 -7.38 8.42 6.54
CA ILE A 99 -8.77 8.77 6.23
C ILE A 99 -8.91 9.89 5.18
N GLU A 100 -8.00 10.85 5.18
CA GLU A 100 -8.02 11.97 4.22
C GLU A 100 -7.69 11.50 2.81
N ASP A 101 -6.60 10.75 2.65
CA ASP A 101 -6.17 10.25 1.34
C ASP A 101 -7.14 9.19 0.81
N THR A 102 -7.63 8.32 1.69
CA THR A 102 -8.68 7.35 1.34
C THR A 102 -9.97 8.05 0.89
N THR A 103 -10.36 9.15 1.56
CA THR A 103 -11.57 9.91 1.18
C THR A 103 -11.39 10.58 -0.18
N LYS A 104 -10.25 11.19 -0.45
CA LYS A 104 -9.93 11.76 -1.77
C LYS A 104 -9.94 10.68 -2.85
N GLY A 105 -9.32 9.54 -2.57
CA GLY A 105 -9.33 8.37 -3.43
C GLY A 105 -10.74 7.87 -3.74
N LEU A 106 -11.59 7.73 -2.73
CA LEU A 106 -12.98 7.34 -2.92
C LEU A 106 -13.75 8.35 -3.78
N LEU A 107 -13.53 9.65 -3.59
CA LEU A 107 -14.24 10.68 -4.37
C LEU A 107 -13.81 10.67 -5.84
N SER A 108 -12.53 10.54 -6.13
CA SER A 108 -12.02 10.51 -7.52
C SER A 108 -12.39 9.22 -8.26
N GLY A 109 -12.46 8.07 -7.56
CA GLY A 109 -12.87 6.79 -8.13
C GLY A 109 -14.38 6.50 -8.11
N ILE A 110 -15.21 7.44 -7.64
CA ILE A 110 -16.63 7.19 -7.34
C ILE A 110 -17.42 6.64 -8.52
N GLN A 111 -17.09 7.02 -9.75
CA GLN A 111 -17.80 6.57 -10.95
C GLN A 111 -17.65 5.06 -11.18
N ILE A 112 -16.57 4.44 -10.68
CA ILE A 112 -16.32 3.01 -10.81
C ILE A 112 -17.30 2.21 -9.93
N PHE A 113 -17.58 2.70 -8.72
CA PHE A 113 -18.33 1.93 -7.72
C PHE A 113 -19.62 2.60 -7.22
N ILE A 114 -20.06 3.72 -7.84
CA ILE A 114 -21.30 4.41 -7.43
C ILE A 114 -22.53 3.51 -7.48
N LYS A 115 -22.61 2.61 -8.48
CA LYS A 115 -23.75 1.69 -8.64
C LYS A 115 -23.89 0.71 -7.47
N PRO A 116 -22.87 -0.09 -7.11
CA PRO A 116 -22.95 -0.96 -5.93
C PRO A 116 -23.10 -0.15 -4.64
N LEU A 117 -22.46 1.00 -4.50
CA LEU A 117 -22.61 1.87 -3.33
C LEU A 117 -24.07 2.26 -3.13
N LEU A 118 -24.74 2.81 -4.13
CA LEU A 118 -26.15 3.19 -4.05
C LEU A 118 -27.05 1.98 -3.80
N TRP A 119 -26.78 0.85 -4.44
CA TRP A 119 -27.56 -0.38 -4.23
C TRP A 119 -27.57 -0.80 -2.75
N TYR A 120 -26.40 -0.92 -2.14
CA TYR A 120 -26.29 -1.38 -0.75
C TYR A 120 -26.71 -0.31 0.27
N LEU A 121 -26.54 0.98 -0.02
CA LEU A 121 -27.07 2.06 0.82
C LEU A 121 -28.60 2.05 0.83
N VAL A 122 -29.24 1.97 -0.34
CA VAL A 122 -30.72 1.90 -0.43
C VAL A 122 -31.22 0.66 0.30
N LEU A 123 -30.59 -0.48 0.10
CA LEU A 123 -30.94 -1.73 0.76
C LEU A 123 -30.77 -1.64 2.29
N TYR A 124 -29.71 -1.01 2.75
CA TYR A 124 -29.47 -0.80 4.18
C TYR A 124 -30.52 0.12 4.81
N PHE A 125 -30.82 1.25 4.20
CA PHE A 125 -31.86 2.16 4.67
C PHE A 125 -33.26 1.53 4.62
N TYR A 126 -33.56 0.75 3.59
CA TYR A 126 -34.77 -0.07 3.55
C TYR A 126 -34.82 -1.04 4.76
N THR A 127 -33.75 -1.73 5.05
CA THR A 127 -33.65 -2.67 6.17
C THR A 127 -33.87 -1.94 7.50
N LEU A 128 -33.23 -0.79 7.71
CA LEU A 128 -33.44 0.04 8.90
C LEU A 128 -34.90 0.51 9.01
N TYR A 129 -35.48 0.99 7.92
CA TYR A 129 -36.88 1.41 7.89
C TYR A 129 -37.79 0.27 8.38
N ILE A 130 -37.60 -0.96 7.92
CA ILE A 130 -38.39 -2.11 8.35
C ILE A 130 -38.16 -2.42 9.85
N ILE A 131 -36.91 -2.38 10.34
CA ILE A 131 -36.61 -2.58 11.77
C ILE A 131 -37.39 -1.57 12.64
N PHE A 132 -37.45 -0.30 12.22
CA PHE A 132 -38.13 0.72 13.01
C PHE A 132 -39.66 0.69 12.87
N LYS A 133 -40.18 0.32 11.72
CA LYS A 133 -41.64 0.21 11.48
C LYS A 133 -42.25 -1.07 12.07
N VAL A 134 -41.46 -2.15 12.13
CA VAL A 134 -41.94 -3.41 12.69
C VAL A 134 -41.86 -3.35 14.22
N PRO A 135 -42.95 -3.60 14.94
CA PRO A 135 -42.91 -3.60 16.40
C PRO A 135 -42.02 -4.74 16.92
N ALA A 136 -41.27 -4.44 17.99
CA ALA A 136 -40.51 -5.47 18.72
C ALA A 136 -41.44 -6.58 19.21
N GLN A 137 -40.91 -7.79 19.39
CA GLN A 137 -41.68 -8.92 19.90
C GLN A 137 -42.12 -8.63 21.34
N SER A 138 -43.42 -8.44 21.55
CA SER A 138 -43.97 -8.15 22.88
C SER A 138 -44.03 -9.39 23.79
N ASN A 139 -44.05 -10.59 23.23
CA ASN A 139 -43.97 -11.81 24.00
C ASN A 139 -42.57 -11.98 24.60
N THR A 140 -42.49 -11.85 25.90
CA THR A 140 -41.24 -11.80 26.64
C THR A 140 -40.37 -13.04 26.44
N LYS A 141 -40.94 -14.26 26.46
CA LYS A 141 -40.16 -15.50 26.36
C LYS A 141 -39.53 -15.67 24.96
N LEU A 142 -40.31 -15.52 23.87
CA LEU A 142 -39.80 -15.71 22.53
C LEU A 142 -38.85 -14.55 22.11
N GLY A 143 -39.15 -13.32 22.51
CA GLY A 143 -38.28 -12.18 22.28
C GLY A 143 -36.93 -12.29 22.99
N ILE A 144 -36.91 -12.82 24.23
CA ILE A 144 -35.69 -13.10 24.98
C ILE A 144 -34.90 -14.23 24.32
N LEU A 145 -35.57 -15.33 23.94
CA LEU A 145 -34.91 -16.44 23.23
C LEU A 145 -34.20 -15.96 21.96
N ASN A 146 -34.89 -15.18 21.12
CA ASN A 146 -34.29 -14.62 19.88
C ASN A 146 -33.15 -13.63 20.18
N THR A 147 -33.20 -12.89 21.28
CA THR A 147 -32.11 -12.07 21.75
C THR A 147 -30.87 -12.91 22.08
N VAL A 148 -31.06 -13.97 22.86
CA VAL A 148 -29.97 -14.90 23.24
C VAL A 148 -29.39 -15.57 22.00
N LEU A 149 -30.22 -16.06 21.07
CA LEU A 149 -29.77 -16.66 19.82
C LEU A 149 -28.98 -15.65 18.97
N SER A 150 -29.42 -14.39 18.87
CA SER A 150 -28.67 -13.35 18.14
C SER A 150 -27.30 -13.10 18.76
N ILE A 151 -27.19 -13.07 20.08
CA ILE A 151 -25.91 -12.94 20.79
C ILE A 151 -25.02 -14.16 20.49
N LEU A 152 -25.58 -15.37 20.54
CA LEU A 152 -24.85 -16.60 20.23
C LEU A 152 -24.34 -16.61 18.77
N PHE A 153 -25.13 -16.17 17.79
CA PHE A 153 -24.67 -16.01 16.42
C PHE A 153 -23.53 -14.99 16.32
N THR A 154 -23.64 -13.86 17.02
CA THR A 154 -22.57 -12.86 17.06
C THR A 154 -21.28 -13.46 17.63
N ILE A 155 -21.36 -14.19 18.74
CA ILE A 155 -20.20 -14.88 19.32
C ILE A 155 -19.65 -15.94 18.35
N ALA A 156 -20.50 -16.68 17.65
CA ALA A 156 -20.08 -17.70 16.70
C ALA A 156 -19.27 -17.11 15.55
N PHE A 157 -19.53 -15.86 15.12
CA PHE A 157 -18.72 -15.17 14.12
C PHE A 157 -17.28 -14.90 14.59
N PHE A 158 -17.04 -14.80 15.92
CA PHE A 158 -15.70 -14.62 16.49
C PHE A 158 -14.95 -15.92 16.78
N ILE A 159 -15.59 -17.11 16.62
CA ILE A 159 -14.92 -18.40 16.89
C ILE A 159 -13.60 -18.56 16.10
N PRO A 160 -13.49 -18.20 14.81
CA PRO A 160 -12.21 -18.30 14.09
C PRO A 160 -11.11 -17.45 14.72
N VAL A 161 -11.47 -16.26 15.21
CA VAL A 161 -10.54 -15.33 15.87
C VAL A 161 -10.09 -15.87 17.22
N ILE A 162 -11.02 -16.40 18.01
CA ILE A 162 -10.76 -17.01 19.34
C ILE A 162 -9.81 -18.21 19.19
N ASN A 163 -9.98 -19.00 18.12
CA ASN A 163 -9.13 -20.15 17.83
C ASN A 163 -7.80 -19.78 17.13
N HIS A 164 -7.42 -18.51 17.14
CA HIS A 164 -6.18 -18.01 16.52
C HIS A 164 -5.99 -18.41 15.04
N LYS A 165 -7.08 -18.67 14.32
CA LYS A 165 -7.00 -18.91 12.88
C LYS A 165 -6.61 -17.62 12.16
N LYS A 166 -5.67 -17.71 11.23
CA LYS A 166 -5.37 -16.59 10.32
C LYS A 166 -6.59 -16.34 9.44
N PHE A 167 -6.84 -15.07 9.16
CA PHE A 167 -7.85 -14.71 8.17
C PHE A 167 -7.28 -14.95 6.78
N GLU A 168 -7.98 -15.75 6.00
CA GLU A 168 -7.70 -15.97 4.59
C GLU A 168 -8.96 -15.66 3.80
N VAL A 169 -8.84 -14.77 2.82
CA VAL A 169 -9.89 -14.55 1.84
C VAL A 169 -10.03 -15.81 1.00
N SER A 170 -11.24 -16.31 0.90
CA SER A 170 -11.53 -17.43 0.02
C SER A 170 -12.46 -17.03 -1.12
N LEU A 171 -12.01 -17.22 -2.34
CA LEU A 171 -12.82 -17.03 -3.55
C LEU A 171 -13.97 -18.06 -3.66
N HIS A 172 -13.94 -19.11 -2.84
CA HIS A 172 -15.03 -20.08 -2.73
C HIS A 172 -16.17 -19.64 -1.81
N TYR A 173 -15.99 -18.52 -1.07
CA TYR A 173 -16.99 -18.01 -0.16
C TYR A 173 -17.68 -16.76 -0.74
N SER A 174 -18.93 -16.58 -0.40
CA SER A 174 -19.67 -15.36 -0.71
C SER A 174 -19.00 -14.13 -0.09
N VAL A 175 -19.25 -12.95 -0.66
CA VAL A 175 -18.79 -11.66 -0.11
C VAL A 175 -19.26 -11.48 1.33
N VAL A 176 -20.50 -11.90 1.64
CA VAL A 176 -21.04 -11.83 3.01
C VAL A 176 -20.16 -12.58 4.01
N ARG A 177 -19.75 -13.80 3.68
CA ARG A 177 -18.91 -14.61 4.56
C ARG A 177 -17.51 -14.02 4.72
N ASN A 178 -16.91 -13.56 3.63
CA ASN A 178 -15.64 -12.85 3.68
C ASN A 178 -15.77 -11.55 4.49
N SER A 179 -16.86 -10.80 4.36
CA SER A 179 -17.10 -9.56 5.11
C SER A 179 -17.20 -9.80 6.61
N ILE A 180 -18.00 -10.77 7.03
CA ILE A 180 -18.09 -11.13 8.45
C ILE A 180 -16.70 -11.54 8.99
N GLY A 181 -15.96 -12.35 8.23
CA GLY A 181 -14.61 -12.79 8.59
C GLY A 181 -13.65 -11.63 8.77
N VAL A 182 -13.58 -10.70 7.82
CA VAL A 182 -12.64 -9.58 7.88
C VAL A 182 -12.93 -8.64 9.05
N TYR A 183 -14.21 -8.30 9.30
CA TYR A 183 -14.55 -7.40 10.40
C TYR A 183 -14.32 -8.05 11.76
N THR A 184 -14.65 -9.34 11.92
CA THR A 184 -14.40 -10.04 13.18
C THR A 184 -12.92 -10.21 13.47
N HIS A 185 -12.08 -10.47 12.45
CA HIS A 185 -10.62 -10.53 12.63
C HIS A 185 -10.05 -9.17 12.96
N TYR A 186 -10.43 -8.12 12.22
CA TYR A 186 -9.98 -6.76 12.54
C TYR A 186 -10.32 -6.37 13.98
N LEU A 187 -11.58 -6.55 14.41
CA LEU A 187 -11.97 -6.28 15.79
C LEU A 187 -11.23 -7.18 16.79
N GLY A 188 -11.03 -8.45 16.46
CA GLY A 188 -10.29 -9.36 17.32
C GLY A 188 -8.82 -8.94 17.49
N ASP A 189 -8.20 -8.45 16.45
CA ASP A 189 -6.80 -8.00 16.49
C ASP A 189 -6.63 -6.73 17.33
N LEU A 190 -7.64 -5.85 17.37
CA LEU A 190 -7.64 -4.68 18.29
C LEU A 190 -7.59 -5.08 19.77
N PHE A 191 -8.12 -6.26 20.13
CA PHE A 191 -8.14 -6.76 21.51
C PHE A 191 -7.00 -7.73 21.82
N LYS A 192 -6.25 -8.17 20.82
CA LYS A 192 -5.08 -9.02 21.03
C LYS A 192 -3.88 -8.14 21.41
N ASN A 193 -3.42 -8.25 22.65
CA ASN A 193 -2.07 -7.85 23.02
C ASN A 193 -1.07 -8.85 22.38
N ASN A 194 -0.97 -8.86 21.07
CA ASN A 194 0.00 -9.68 20.36
C ASN A 194 1.40 -9.07 20.52
N LYS A 195 2.02 -9.34 21.67
CA LYS A 195 3.48 -9.36 21.69
C LYS A 195 3.89 -10.60 20.92
N THR A 196 4.01 -10.47 19.59
CA THR A 196 4.66 -11.48 18.77
C THR A 196 6.03 -11.74 19.38
N GLN A 197 6.31 -12.99 19.74
CA GLN A 197 7.64 -13.37 20.21
C GLN A 197 8.58 -13.07 19.04
N ALA A 198 9.40 -12.03 19.19
CA ALA A 198 10.43 -11.70 18.21
C ALA A 198 11.32 -12.93 18.05
N LYS A 199 11.47 -13.41 16.81
CA LYS A 199 12.49 -14.42 16.52
C LYS A 199 13.87 -13.90 16.91
N ASP A 200 14.70 -14.77 17.43
CA ASP A 200 16.05 -14.42 17.80
C ASP A 200 16.97 -14.62 16.58
N TYR A 201 17.19 -13.52 15.86
CA TYR A 201 18.16 -13.50 14.76
C TYR A 201 19.51 -13.01 15.26
N PRO A 202 20.63 -13.55 14.75
CA PRO A 202 21.93 -12.93 14.93
C PRO A 202 21.89 -11.48 14.45
N ALA A 203 22.49 -10.57 15.22
CA ALA A 203 22.50 -9.16 14.90
C ALA A 203 23.33 -8.89 13.64
N TYR A 204 22.89 -7.93 12.84
CA TYR A 204 23.70 -7.40 11.75
C TYR A 204 24.93 -6.69 12.30
N SER A 205 26.04 -6.80 11.57
CA SER A 205 27.23 -6.00 11.82
C SER A 205 27.47 -5.01 10.69
N VAL A 206 28.17 -3.92 11.01
CA VAL A 206 28.59 -2.91 10.03
C VAL A 206 30.09 -2.71 10.13
N SER A 207 30.75 -2.56 8.98
CA SER A 207 32.16 -2.22 8.90
C SER A 207 32.36 -0.96 8.06
N LYS A 208 33.37 -0.16 8.42
CA LYS A 208 33.72 1.05 7.69
C LYS A 208 34.44 0.73 6.40
N ASN A 209 34.16 1.49 5.36
CA ASN A 209 34.94 1.54 4.11
C ASN A 209 35.30 3.00 3.79
N ASP A 210 36.09 3.22 2.73
CA ASP A 210 36.64 4.55 2.37
C ASP A 210 35.72 5.35 1.43
N SER A 211 34.51 4.87 1.15
CA SER A 211 33.56 5.59 0.27
C SER A 211 32.93 6.78 1.00
N ALA A 212 32.83 7.90 0.31
CA ALA A 212 32.21 9.13 0.81
C ALA A 212 31.69 9.98 -0.34
N VAL A 213 30.58 9.54 -0.97
CA VAL A 213 29.93 10.30 -2.04
C VAL A 213 28.63 10.92 -1.55
N ASN A 214 28.24 12.05 -2.11
CA ASN A 214 26.92 12.59 -1.84
C ASN A 214 25.84 11.65 -2.36
N ILE A 215 24.77 11.49 -1.58
CA ILE A 215 23.62 10.68 -1.98
C ILE A 215 22.36 11.54 -2.03
N ILE A 216 21.66 11.48 -3.16
CA ILE A 216 20.26 11.93 -3.29
C ILE A 216 19.42 10.67 -3.51
N PHE A 217 18.73 10.23 -2.47
CA PHE A 217 17.87 9.06 -2.50
C PHE A 217 16.42 9.49 -2.77
N ILE A 218 15.90 9.18 -3.94
CA ILE A 218 14.51 9.47 -4.30
C ILE A 218 13.66 8.26 -3.91
N MET A 219 12.80 8.47 -2.93
CA MET A 219 11.75 7.52 -2.58
C MET A 219 10.49 7.89 -3.37
N GLY A 220 10.26 7.22 -4.48
CA GLY A 220 9.06 7.35 -5.29
C GLY A 220 7.84 6.78 -4.58
N GLU A 221 6.66 7.11 -5.06
CA GLU A 221 5.36 6.68 -4.57
C GLU A 221 4.65 5.89 -5.66
N SER A 222 4.18 4.67 -5.35
CA SER A 222 3.31 3.83 -6.21
C SER A 222 3.85 3.63 -7.65
N ALA A 223 5.17 3.70 -7.86
CA ALA A 223 5.72 3.64 -9.20
C ALA A 223 5.86 2.19 -9.71
N ASN A 224 5.24 1.93 -10.86
CA ASN A 224 5.28 0.65 -11.55
C ASN A 224 6.24 0.71 -12.75
N PHE A 225 7.30 -0.10 -12.76
CA PHE A 225 8.24 -0.13 -13.89
C PHE A 225 7.59 -0.62 -15.19
N GLU A 226 6.51 -1.40 -15.13
CA GLU A 226 5.77 -1.88 -16.32
C GLU A 226 5.05 -0.74 -17.06
N HIS A 227 4.89 0.43 -16.44
CA HIS A 227 4.36 1.65 -17.03
C HIS A 227 5.44 2.67 -17.42
N MET A 228 6.72 2.26 -17.48
CA MET A 228 7.83 3.09 -17.91
C MET A 228 8.39 2.64 -19.27
N SER A 229 8.51 3.57 -20.23
CA SER A 229 9.12 3.26 -21.53
C SER A 229 10.60 2.86 -21.43
N LEU A 230 11.30 3.24 -20.35
CA LEU A 230 12.63 2.73 -20.00
C LEU A 230 12.67 1.19 -19.92
N TYR A 231 11.59 0.56 -19.45
CA TYR A 231 11.47 -0.90 -19.30
C TYR A 231 10.65 -1.54 -20.41
N GLY A 232 10.42 -0.82 -21.53
CA GLY A 232 9.74 -1.34 -22.72
C GLY A 232 8.22 -1.16 -22.75
N TYR A 233 7.66 -0.30 -21.89
CA TYR A 233 6.24 0.08 -22.00
C TYR A 233 5.96 0.78 -23.33
N GLU A 234 4.79 0.52 -23.92
CA GLU A 234 4.45 1.00 -25.26
C GLU A 234 4.27 2.53 -25.37
N ARG A 235 3.77 3.16 -24.29
CA ARG A 235 3.64 4.63 -24.23
C ARG A 235 4.96 5.24 -23.81
N ASP A 236 5.31 6.38 -24.40
CA ASP A 236 6.57 7.09 -24.12
C ASP A 236 6.50 7.89 -22.81
N THR A 237 6.35 7.17 -21.70
CA THR A 237 6.18 7.73 -20.37
C THR A 237 7.48 8.21 -19.72
N THR A 238 8.62 7.67 -20.13
CA THR A 238 9.94 8.02 -19.55
C THR A 238 11.02 8.22 -20.62
N PRO A 239 10.82 9.16 -21.61
CA PRO A 239 11.76 9.35 -22.70
C PRO A 239 13.14 9.86 -22.25
N TYR A 240 13.21 10.69 -21.21
CA TYR A 240 14.49 11.18 -20.70
C TYR A 240 15.31 10.05 -20.07
N LEU A 241 14.71 9.24 -19.19
CA LEU A 241 15.38 8.07 -18.61
C LEU A 241 15.83 7.08 -19.69
N LYS A 242 15.03 6.87 -20.74
CA LYS A 242 15.40 6.05 -21.88
C LYS A 242 16.62 6.65 -22.61
N SER A 243 16.65 7.96 -22.81
CA SER A 243 17.82 8.63 -23.42
C SER A 243 19.08 8.50 -22.56
N LEU A 244 18.97 8.51 -21.22
CA LEU A 244 20.10 8.27 -20.34
C LEU A 244 20.65 6.85 -20.49
N ALA A 245 19.79 5.85 -20.60
CA ALA A 245 20.20 4.46 -20.81
C ALA A 245 20.95 4.27 -22.13
N GLU A 246 20.51 4.96 -23.19
CA GLU A 246 21.11 4.87 -24.52
C GLU A 246 22.42 5.69 -24.65
N GLN A 247 22.47 6.89 -24.07
CA GLN A 247 23.55 7.85 -24.30
C GLN A 247 24.54 7.96 -23.15
N HIS A 248 24.16 7.56 -21.94
CA HIS A 248 24.94 7.71 -20.71
C HIS A 248 25.10 6.39 -19.93
N ALA A 249 25.19 5.25 -20.61
CA ALA A 249 25.22 3.91 -20.01
C ALA A 249 26.34 3.69 -18.96
N GLN A 250 27.43 4.48 -18.99
CA GLN A 250 28.47 4.42 -17.96
C GLN A 250 28.05 5.14 -16.67
N GLN A 251 27.21 6.16 -16.77
CA GLN A 251 26.75 7.00 -15.66
C GLN A 251 25.35 6.58 -15.18
N PHE A 252 24.63 5.77 -15.95
CA PHE A 252 23.26 5.36 -15.67
C PHE A 252 23.14 3.84 -15.58
N LYS A 253 22.47 3.36 -14.52
CA LYS A 253 22.10 1.95 -14.34
C LYS A 253 20.66 1.85 -13.93
N TYR A 254 19.96 0.82 -14.42
CA TYR A 254 18.58 0.54 -14.02
C TYR A 254 18.33 -0.97 -13.88
N PHE A 255 17.37 -1.32 -13.07
CA PHE A 255 17.00 -2.69 -12.69
C PHE A 255 15.49 -2.77 -12.50
N SER A 256 14.88 -3.90 -12.79
CA SER A 256 13.56 -4.19 -12.23
C SER A 256 13.74 -4.39 -10.73
N GLY A 257 12.94 -3.70 -9.92
CA GLY A 257 13.07 -3.71 -8.47
C GLY A 257 12.04 -4.57 -7.78
N VAL A 258 12.36 -5.00 -6.56
CA VAL A 258 11.38 -5.60 -5.63
C VAL A 258 11.34 -4.77 -4.36
N SER A 259 10.18 -4.17 -4.06
CA SER A 259 9.96 -3.34 -2.88
C SER A 259 10.02 -4.15 -1.58
N ARG A 260 10.05 -3.44 -0.43
CA ARG A 260 10.01 -4.08 0.90
C ARG A 260 8.61 -4.15 1.51
N GLY A 261 7.63 -3.46 0.94
CA GLY A 261 6.26 -3.43 1.41
C GLY A 261 5.25 -3.30 0.27
N PHE A 262 3.99 -3.58 0.58
CA PHE A 262 2.86 -3.39 -0.33
C PHE A 262 2.12 -2.06 -0.10
N SER A 263 2.66 -1.20 0.74
CA SER A 263 2.16 0.14 1.05
C SER A 263 3.28 1.04 1.58
N THR A 264 3.10 2.35 1.49
CA THR A 264 4.07 3.37 1.86
C THR A 264 4.56 3.25 3.31
N ARG A 265 3.63 3.03 4.26
CA ARG A 265 3.94 2.90 5.70
C ARG A 265 4.85 1.72 6.03
N ILE A 266 4.95 0.76 5.13
CA ILE A 266 5.75 -0.45 5.29
C ILE A 266 6.99 -0.36 4.40
N GLY A 267 6.82 0.00 3.13
CA GLY A 267 7.89 0.03 2.14
C GLY A 267 8.98 1.05 2.47
N VAL A 268 8.61 2.29 2.82
CA VAL A 268 9.57 3.36 3.13
C VAL A 268 10.45 3.01 4.35
N PRO A 269 9.89 2.71 5.55
CA PRO A 269 10.73 2.46 6.71
C PRO A 269 11.58 1.20 6.56
N LEU A 270 11.08 0.13 5.93
CA LEU A 270 11.88 -1.10 5.74
C LEU A 270 13.00 -0.92 4.72
N THR A 271 12.80 -0.08 3.70
CA THR A 271 13.86 0.27 2.74
C THR A 271 14.96 1.09 3.41
N LEU A 272 14.60 2.10 4.19
CA LEU A 272 15.57 2.98 4.85
C LEU A 272 16.31 2.30 6.01
N ASN A 273 15.72 1.27 6.63
CA ASN A 273 16.36 0.53 7.72
C ASN A 273 17.22 -0.66 7.26
N VAL A 274 17.26 -0.97 5.97
CA VAL A 274 18.09 -2.01 5.34
C VAL A 274 18.02 -3.35 6.06
N ILE A 275 16.78 -3.91 6.12
CA ILE A 275 16.51 -5.18 6.79
C ILE A 275 16.02 -6.19 5.76
N GLN A 276 16.53 -7.44 5.81
CA GLN A 276 16.07 -8.50 4.92
C GLN A 276 14.98 -9.37 5.55
N GLU A 277 15.21 -9.88 6.75
CA GLU A 277 14.23 -10.78 7.37
C GLU A 277 12.95 -10.02 7.70
N PRO A 278 11.79 -10.55 7.27
CA PRO A 278 10.52 -9.82 7.35
C PRO A 278 9.97 -9.70 8.78
N ASP A 279 10.47 -10.52 9.70
CA ASP A 279 10.04 -10.61 11.10
C ASP A 279 11.16 -10.28 12.12
N ASN A 280 12.26 -9.66 11.66
CA ASN A 280 13.39 -9.27 12.52
C ASN A 280 13.12 -7.94 13.25
N THR A 281 12.23 -7.99 14.23
CA THR A 281 11.84 -6.83 15.05
C THR A 281 13.01 -6.20 15.79
N LYS A 282 13.95 -7.02 16.32
CA LYS A 282 15.12 -6.51 17.06
C LYS A 282 15.99 -5.63 16.17
N GLN A 283 16.28 -6.10 14.94
CA GLN A 283 17.10 -5.34 14.01
C GLN A 283 16.39 -4.04 13.58
N LEU A 284 15.08 -4.11 13.27
CA LEU A 284 14.28 -2.95 12.90
C LEU A 284 14.31 -1.87 13.98
N LEU A 285 13.99 -2.24 15.22
CA LEU A 285 13.91 -1.30 16.34
C LEU A 285 15.28 -0.82 16.84
N SER A 286 16.36 -1.52 16.48
CA SER A 286 17.73 -1.09 16.83
C SER A 286 18.18 0.14 16.06
N LEU A 287 17.60 0.40 14.90
CA LEU A 287 17.96 1.47 13.94
C LEU A 287 19.43 1.46 13.48
N LYS A 288 20.21 0.44 13.82
CA LYS A 288 21.67 0.37 13.56
C LYS A 288 22.03 0.37 12.08
N THR A 289 21.15 -0.16 11.22
CA THR A 289 21.34 -0.19 9.78
C THR A 289 20.46 0.82 9.06
N ASN A 290 19.87 1.80 9.77
CA ASN A 290 19.15 2.89 9.17
C ASN A 290 20.11 3.81 8.39
N LEU A 291 19.78 4.14 7.14
CA LEU A 291 20.66 4.91 6.27
C LEU A 291 20.98 6.32 6.82
N PHE A 292 20.03 6.99 7.50
CA PHE A 292 20.30 8.26 8.18
C PHE A 292 21.28 8.08 9.33
N HIS A 293 21.10 7.02 10.13
CA HIS A 293 22.01 6.70 11.23
C HIS A 293 23.45 6.47 10.72
N LEU A 294 23.60 5.64 9.68
CA LEU A 294 24.90 5.35 9.08
C LEU A 294 25.56 6.59 8.47
N ALA A 295 24.76 7.43 7.76
CA ALA A 295 25.25 8.68 7.21
C ALA A 295 25.75 9.62 8.33
N LYS A 296 25.00 9.75 9.41
CA LYS A 296 25.35 10.58 10.57
C LYS A 296 26.60 10.10 11.26
N GLN A 297 26.77 8.78 11.44
CA GLN A 297 27.98 8.16 11.98
C GLN A 297 29.23 8.46 11.12
N ASN A 298 29.04 8.67 9.81
CA ASN A 298 30.12 9.06 8.89
C ASN A 298 30.18 10.58 8.64
N LYS A 299 29.59 11.40 9.53
CA LYS A 299 29.65 12.88 9.53
C LYS A 299 29.00 13.55 8.30
N TYR A 300 28.04 12.90 7.67
CA TYR A 300 27.23 13.51 6.63
C TYR A 300 26.27 14.54 7.22
N SER A 301 25.96 15.58 6.44
CA SER A 301 24.76 16.37 6.63
C SER A 301 23.56 15.58 6.12
N THR A 302 22.46 15.53 6.87
CA THR A 302 21.34 14.61 6.62
C THR A 302 20.03 15.39 6.49
N TYR A 303 19.29 15.13 5.39
CA TYR A 303 18.08 15.87 5.06
C TYR A 303 16.97 14.91 4.64
N TYR A 304 15.76 15.14 5.17
CA TYR A 304 14.56 14.47 4.69
C TYR A 304 13.57 15.50 4.18
N LEU A 305 13.32 15.48 2.87
CA LEU A 305 12.45 16.40 2.16
C LEU A 305 11.28 15.60 1.58
N SER A 306 10.04 15.90 2.01
CA SER A 306 8.86 15.12 1.64
C SER A 306 7.75 15.99 1.06
N ASN A 307 7.15 15.53 -0.01
CA ASN A 307 5.89 16.08 -0.52
C ASN A 307 4.67 15.33 0.07
N GLN A 308 4.88 14.53 1.11
CA GLN A 308 3.87 13.84 1.89
C GLN A 308 3.87 14.31 3.34
N LYS A 309 2.86 13.90 4.13
CA LYS A 309 2.80 14.20 5.56
C LYS A 309 3.81 13.37 6.35
N SER A 310 4.35 13.96 7.42
CA SER A 310 5.43 13.38 8.23
C SER A 310 5.13 12.06 8.95
N GLY A 311 3.86 11.69 9.09
CA GLY A 311 3.43 10.56 9.92
C GLY A 311 3.98 9.19 9.53
N VAL A 312 4.47 9.04 8.29
CA VAL A 312 4.98 7.76 7.75
C VAL A 312 6.35 7.38 8.33
N LEU A 313 7.17 8.35 8.70
CA LEU A 313 8.56 8.12 9.15
C LEU A 313 8.79 8.20 10.65
N ALA A 314 7.92 8.88 11.37
CA ALA A 314 8.17 9.28 12.76
C ALA A 314 8.47 8.09 13.72
N SER A 315 8.11 6.87 13.37
CA SER A 315 8.24 5.70 14.25
C SER A 315 9.51 4.88 14.08
N LEU A 316 10.24 5.01 12.94
CA LEU A 316 11.35 4.11 12.59
C LEU A 316 12.61 4.84 12.12
N VAL A 317 12.78 6.07 12.54
CA VAL A 317 13.99 6.89 12.35
C VAL A 317 14.27 7.63 13.67
N ASN A 318 15.54 7.69 14.05
CA ASN A 318 15.91 8.55 15.17
C ASN A 318 15.92 10.02 14.68
N ALA A 319 15.11 10.87 15.26
CA ALA A 319 15.01 12.28 14.87
C ALA A 319 16.36 13.03 14.96
N THR A 320 17.28 12.59 15.81
CA THR A 320 18.62 13.19 15.94
C THR A 320 19.57 12.82 14.79
N ASP A 321 19.19 11.82 13.99
CA ASP A 321 19.97 11.42 12.82
C ASP A 321 19.58 12.20 11.55
N ILE A 322 18.59 13.12 11.64
CA ILE A 322 18.16 14.00 10.55
C ILE A 322 18.42 15.46 10.99
N ASP A 323 19.30 16.16 10.28
CA ASP A 323 19.60 17.56 10.58
C ASP A 323 18.44 18.49 10.25
N GLU A 324 17.79 18.27 9.10
CA GLU A 324 16.62 19.04 8.69
C GLU A 324 15.54 18.14 8.07
N PHE A 325 14.33 18.34 8.55
CA PHE A 325 13.13 17.64 8.11
C PHE A 325 12.10 18.65 7.60
N HIS A 326 11.66 18.46 6.35
CA HIS A 326 10.61 19.25 5.73
C HIS A 326 9.57 18.35 5.08
N ASP A 327 8.30 18.61 5.38
CA ASP A 327 7.17 17.90 4.78
C ASP A 327 6.25 18.84 3.98
N VAL A 328 5.14 18.30 3.47
CA VAL A 328 4.14 19.08 2.71
C VAL A 328 3.60 20.30 3.46
N ASN A 329 3.66 20.33 4.80
CA ASN A 329 3.20 21.43 5.63
C ASN A 329 4.29 22.50 5.87
N SER A 330 5.52 22.25 5.43
CA SER A 330 6.63 23.19 5.62
C SER A 330 6.40 24.47 4.84
N LYS A 331 6.58 25.63 5.53
CA LYS A 331 6.39 26.99 4.96
C LYS A 331 7.62 27.53 4.24
N ILE A 332 8.70 26.76 4.14
CA ILE A 332 9.95 27.21 3.50
C ILE A 332 9.74 27.52 2.01
N ILE A 333 8.79 26.82 1.37
CA ILE A 333 8.45 27.02 -0.03
C ILE A 333 7.00 27.52 -0.13
N PRO A 334 6.72 28.48 -1.04
CA PRO A 334 5.36 28.95 -1.28
C PRO A 334 4.38 27.80 -1.60
N GLN A 335 3.17 27.93 -1.11
CA GLN A 335 2.11 26.91 -1.18
C GLN A 335 1.57 26.71 -2.63
N ASP A 336 1.93 27.59 -3.54
CA ASP A 336 1.56 27.53 -4.97
C ASP A 336 2.27 26.43 -5.76
N THR A 337 3.30 25.80 -5.18
CA THR A 337 4.02 24.69 -5.80
C THR A 337 3.52 23.35 -5.21
N LEU A 338 2.44 22.83 -5.75
CA LEU A 338 1.74 21.65 -5.19
C LEU A 338 2.29 20.29 -5.66
N THR A 339 3.20 20.27 -6.64
CA THR A 339 3.77 19.05 -7.20
C THR A 339 5.12 18.70 -6.55
N ASP A 340 5.68 17.56 -6.92
CA ASP A 340 7.01 17.11 -6.47
C ASP A 340 8.15 18.06 -6.83
N LEU A 341 7.94 19.03 -7.74
CA LEU A 341 8.91 20.11 -8.00
C LEU A 341 9.25 20.92 -6.73
N ARG A 342 8.41 20.88 -5.69
CA ARG A 342 8.75 21.42 -4.36
C ARG A 342 10.02 20.80 -3.80
N LEU A 343 10.25 19.51 -4.01
CA LEU A 343 11.42 18.80 -3.50
C LEU A 343 12.71 19.36 -4.11
N ILE A 344 12.69 19.74 -5.41
CA ILE A 344 13.82 20.41 -6.05
C ILE A 344 14.04 21.79 -5.45
N LYS A 345 12.98 22.57 -5.25
CA LYS A 345 13.08 23.89 -4.60
C LYS A 345 13.57 23.79 -3.14
N PHE A 346 13.16 22.74 -2.40
CA PHE A 346 13.71 22.46 -1.08
C PHE A 346 15.22 22.21 -1.16
N LEU A 347 15.65 21.35 -2.08
CA LEU A 347 17.07 21.04 -2.27
C LEU A 347 17.88 22.29 -2.65
N GLU A 348 17.38 23.14 -3.55
CA GLU A 348 18.00 24.43 -3.90
C GLU A 348 18.13 25.38 -2.72
N ASN A 349 17.09 25.46 -1.88
CA ASN A 349 17.11 26.31 -0.68
C ASN A 349 18.11 25.79 0.35
N MET A 350 18.12 24.46 0.57
CA MET A 350 19.07 23.81 1.46
C MET A 350 20.52 24.08 1.03
N SER A 351 20.79 23.98 -0.28
CA SER A 351 22.14 24.26 -0.84
C SER A 351 22.64 25.68 -0.60
N LYS A 352 21.72 26.66 -0.54
CA LYS A 352 22.05 28.08 -0.27
C LYS A 352 22.28 28.37 1.23
N GLN A 353 21.62 27.61 2.12
CA GLN A 353 21.66 27.82 3.56
C GLN A 353 22.75 27.01 4.25
N ASN A 354 23.15 25.89 3.65
CA ASN A 354 24.05 24.90 4.23
C ASN A 354 25.36 24.81 3.48
N ASP A 355 26.43 24.54 4.22
CA ASP A 355 27.73 24.26 3.63
C ASP A 355 27.77 22.82 3.06
N PHE A 356 27.58 22.69 1.75
CA PHE A 356 27.76 21.43 1.03
C PHE A 356 29.23 21.09 0.80
N SER A 357 30.16 21.71 1.56
CA SER A 357 31.56 21.27 1.63
C SER A 357 31.71 19.88 2.26
N LYS A 358 30.77 19.49 3.16
CA LYS A 358 30.68 18.13 3.73
C LYS A 358 29.87 17.22 2.80
N PRO A 359 30.08 15.90 2.86
CA PRO A 359 29.16 14.97 2.20
C PRO A 359 27.75 15.09 2.76
N PHE A 360 26.75 14.86 1.92
CA PHE A 360 25.36 14.90 2.33
C PHE A 360 24.59 13.64 1.90
N PHE A 361 23.59 13.28 2.70
CA PHE A 361 22.59 12.27 2.44
C PHE A 361 21.21 12.92 2.48
N VAL A 362 20.56 12.97 1.33
CA VAL A 362 19.23 13.57 1.17
C VAL A 362 18.24 12.50 0.75
N VAL A 363 17.11 12.39 1.42
CA VAL A 363 15.96 11.63 0.95
C VAL A 363 14.91 12.59 0.41
N LEU A 364 14.52 12.41 -0.85
CA LEU A 364 13.42 13.10 -1.53
C LEU A 364 12.24 12.15 -1.60
N HIS A 365 11.22 12.35 -0.76
CA HIS A 365 10.04 11.49 -0.71
C HIS A 365 8.90 12.12 -1.51
N GLN A 366 8.57 11.47 -2.63
CA GLN A 366 7.61 11.96 -3.60
C GLN A 366 6.17 11.61 -3.24
N ARG A 367 5.22 12.24 -3.97
CA ARG A 367 3.80 11.91 -4.00
C ARG A 367 3.29 11.62 -5.42
N ASN A 368 4.08 11.83 -6.43
CA ASN A 368 3.67 11.97 -7.84
C ASN A 368 2.68 10.91 -8.34
N ASN A 369 2.96 9.62 -8.15
CA ASN A 369 2.13 8.53 -8.69
C ASN A 369 1.10 8.00 -7.69
N HIS A 370 0.82 8.77 -6.61
CA HIS A 370 -0.24 8.44 -5.65
C HIS A 370 -1.62 8.71 -6.24
N PHE A 371 -2.58 7.86 -5.93
CA PHE A 371 -3.99 8.10 -6.28
C PHE A 371 -4.54 9.31 -5.47
N ALA A 372 -5.28 10.29 -6.02
CA ALA A 372 -5.72 10.44 -7.41
C ALA A 372 -4.60 11.03 -8.28
N TYR A 373 -4.19 10.31 -9.28
CA TYR A 373 -3.00 10.63 -10.09
C TYR A 373 -3.04 12.01 -10.73
N ALA A 374 -4.22 12.44 -11.24
CA ALA A 374 -4.41 13.73 -11.88
C ALA A 374 -4.14 14.95 -10.97
N ASP A 375 -4.16 14.77 -9.65
CA ASP A 375 -3.88 15.84 -8.70
C ASP A 375 -2.38 16.11 -8.54
N ASN A 376 -1.53 15.25 -9.08
CA ASN A 376 -0.09 15.23 -8.80
C ASN A 376 0.77 15.74 -9.96
N TYR A 377 0.18 16.13 -11.08
CA TYR A 377 0.89 16.73 -12.21
C TYR A 377 0.17 17.97 -12.74
N PRO A 378 0.88 18.94 -13.38
CA PRO A 378 0.24 20.09 -14.00
C PRO A 378 -0.59 19.69 -15.22
N GLU A 379 -1.67 20.44 -15.54
CA GLU A 379 -2.55 20.21 -16.69
C GLU A 379 -1.81 20.07 -18.03
N SER A 380 -0.64 20.73 -18.18
CA SER A 380 0.22 20.61 -19.35
C SER A 380 0.75 19.19 -19.60
N TYR A 381 0.73 18.32 -18.61
CA TYR A 381 1.10 16.91 -18.69
C TYR A 381 -0.10 15.98 -18.92
N ASP A 382 -1.29 16.53 -19.12
CA ASP A 382 -2.47 15.74 -19.47
C ASP A 382 -2.44 15.33 -20.96
N ILE A 383 -1.45 14.49 -21.31
CA ILE A 383 -1.06 14.09 -22.66
C ILE A 383 -1.89 12.90 -23.14
N TYR A 384 -2.00 11.86 -22.29
CA TYR A 384 -2.76 10.65 -22.61
C TYR A 384 -4.22 10.85 -22.21
N LYS A 385 -5.14 10.68 -23.19
CA LYS A 385 -6.60 10.91 -23.05
C LYS A 385 -7.40 9.91 -23.90
N THR A 386 -6.91 8.70 -24.04
CA THR A 386 -7.47 7.72 -24.98
C THR A 386 -8.43 6.73 -24.33
N GLY A 387 -8.48 6.68 -23.00
CA GLY A 387 -9.33 5.77 -22.24
C GLY A 387 -10.81 6.02 -22.45
N LYS A 388 -11.57 4.95 -22.75
CA LYS A 388 -13.02 4.97 -22.95
C LYS A 388 -13.80 4.65 -21.68
N SER A 389 -13.29 3.72 -20.88
CA SER A 389 -13.84 3.36 -19.58
C SER A 389 -13.16 4.16 -18.45
N GLU A 390 -13.81 4.25 -17.29
CA GLU A 390 -13.23 4.93 -16.13
C GLU A 390 -11.90 4.30 -15.68
N LYS A 391 -11.75 2.98 -15.82
CA LYS A 391 -10.49 2.30 -15.51
C LYS A 391 -9.38 2.61 -16.52
N GLU A 392 -9.71 2.70 -17.82
CA GLU A 392 -8.74 3.13 -18.83
C GLU A 392 -8.32 4.59 -18.64
N LYS A 393 -9.23 5.48 -18.24
CA LYS A 393 -8.91 6.87 -17.88
C LYS A 393 -7.97 6.95 -16.67
N LEU A 394 -8.10 6.03 -15.69
CA LEU A 394 -7.13 5.94 -14.59
C LEU A 394 -5.73 5.61 -15.10
N VAL A 395 -5.61 4.69 -16.06
CA VAL A 395 -4.31 4.39 -16.70
C VAL A 395 -3.77 5.62 -17.41
N ASP A 396 -4.61 6.37 -18.14
CA ASP A 396 -4.18 7.61 -18.81
C ASP A 396 -3.60 8.62 -17.80
N THR A 397 -4.32 8.86 -16.68
CA THR A 397 -3.85 9.81 -15.66
C THR A 397 -2.59 9.31 -14.93
N TYR A 398 -2.45 8.02 -14.74
CA TYR A 398 -1.24 7.43 -14.19
C TYR A 398 -0.03 7.58 -15.13
N ASP A 399 -0.21 7.29 -16.41
CA ASP A 399 0.85 7.45 -17.43
C ASP A 399 1.26 8.91 -17.59
N ASN A 400 0.32 9.86 -17.46
CA ASN A 400 0.61 11.29 -17.39
C ASN A 400 1.46 11.64 -16.17
N SER A 401 1.18 11.04 -15.01
CA SER A 401 1.99 11.24 -13.80
C SER A 401 3.40 10.66 -13.96
N MET A 402 3.55 9.51 -14.63
CA MET A 402 4.85 8.94 -15.00
C MET A 402 5.64 9.85 -15.96
N ARG A 403 4.96 10.46 -16.93
CA ARG A 403 5.60 11.41 -17.85
C ARG A 403 6.12 12.65 -17.12
N PHE A 404 5.36 13.13 -16.14
CA PHE A 404 5.81 14.22 -15.26
C PHE A 404 6.98 13.80 -14.36
N GLN A 405 6.99 12.56 -13.87
CA GLN A 405 8.09 11.96 -13.11
C GLN A 405 9.42 12.00 -13.88
N ASP A 406 9.40 11.71 -15.17
CA ASP A 406 10.57 11.73 -16.02
C ASP A 406 11.20 13.13 -16.12
N ASP A 407 10.37 14.17 -16.27
CA ASP A 407 10.83 15.56 -16.30
C ASP A 407 11.26 16.07 -14.91
N PHE A 408 10.69 15.54 -13.82
CA PHE A 408 11.21 15.77 -12.46
C PHE A 408 12.64 15.25 -12.33
N ILE A 409 12.95 14.03 -12.78
CA ILE A 409 14.28 13.45 -12.73
C ILE A 409 15.27 14.29 -13.56
N LYS A 410 14.87 14.71 -14.76
CA LYS A 410 15.67 15.62 -15.58
C LYS A 410 16.03 16.91 -14.85
N SER A 411 15.03 17.55 -14.26
CA SER A 411 15.20 18.80 -13.52
C SER A 411 16.08 18.62 -12.27
N LEU A 412 15.93 17.49 -11.57
CA LEU A 412 16.74 17.16 -10.41
C LEU A 412 18.22 16.96 -10.76
N ILE A 413 18.52 16.22 -11.85
CA ILE A 413 19.91 16.03 -12.33
C ILE A 413 20.52 17.38 -12.66
N GLN A 414 19.83 18.23 -13.43
CA GLN A 414 20.30 19.57 -13.81
C GLN A 414 20.50 20.49 -12.59
N THR A 415 19.66 20.37 -11.57
CA THR A 415 19.82 21.11 -10.31
C THR A 415 21.02 20.61 -9.54
N THR A 416 21.20 19.28 -9.45
CA THR A 416 22.33 18.67 -8.74
C THR A 416 23.66 19.09 -9.32
N GLU A 417 23.79 19.17 -10.64
CA GLU A 417 24.99 19.66 -11.35
C GLU A 417 25.35 21.12 -10.97
N LYS A 418 24.34 21.94 -10.66
CA LYS A 418 24.54 23.35 -10.26
C LYS A 418 24.92 23.51 -8.80
N ILE A 419 24.44 22.65 -7.91
CA ILE A 419 24.62 22.82 -6.45
C ILE A 419 25.87 22.11 -5.92
N THR A 420 26.46 21.18 -6.67
CA THR A 420 27.68 20.48 -6.24
C THR A 420 28.52 19.99 -7.41
N ASN A 421 29.84 20.06 -7.26
CA ASN A 421 30.83 19.48 -8.19
C ASN A 421 31.49 18.22 -7.61
N LYS A 422 31.02 17.74 -6.45
CA LYS A 422 31.55 16.53 -5.78
C LYS A 422 30.93 15.26 -6.36
N PRO A 423 31.61 14.11 -6.22
CA PRO A 423 31.01 12.84 -6.57
C PRO A 423 29.65 12.68 -5.92
N THR A 424 28.61 12.49 -6.73
CA THR A 424 27.21 12.44 -6.27
C THR A 424 26.49 11.30 -6.98
N LEU A 425 25.79 10.49 -6.21
CA LEU A 425 24.94 9.41 -6.69
C LEU A 425 23.48 9.77 -6.45
N ILE A 426 22.69 9.84 -7.51
CA ILE A 426 21.23 9.93 -7.46
C ILE A 426 20.69 8.51 -7.56
N VAL A 427 19.86 8.08 -6.60
CA VAL A 427 19.26 6.76 -6.53
C VAL A 427 17.75 6.91 -6.49
N TYR A 428 17.04 6.13 -7.30
CA TYR A 428 15.59 6.06 -7.30
C TYR A 428 15.11 4.64 -7.02
N THR A 429 14.11 4.54 -6.19
CA THR A 429 13.20 3.39 -6.09
C THR A 429 11.82 3.86 -5.65
N SER A 430 10.82 2.98 -5.69
CA SER A 430 9.50 3.25 -5.10
C SER A 430 9.26 2.40 -3.87
N ASP A 431 8.36 2.85 -3.04
CA ASP A 431 7.89 2.19 -1.84
C ASP A 431 7.07 0.93 -2.14
N HIS A 432 6.22 0.96 -3.16
CA HIS A 432 5.46 -0.15 -3.75
C HIS A 432 5.07 0.20 -5.19
N SER A 433 4.44 -0.75 -5.86
CA SER A 433 3.89 -0.58 -7.20
C SER A 433 2.37 -0.41 -7.16
N GLU A 434 1.79 -0.10 -8.32
CA GLU A 434 0.36 0.03 -8.57
C GLU A 434 -0.08 -0.93 -9.67
N LEU A 435 -1.25 -1.57 -9.54
CA LEU A 435 -1.79 -2.53 -10.50
C LEU A 435 -2.90 -1.89 -11.34
N PHE A 436 -2.91 -2.23 -12.63
CA PHE A 436 -3.88 -1.73 -13.61
C PHE A 436 -4.52 -2.88 -14.39
N GLY A 437 -5.22 -3.77 -13.68
CA GLY A 437 -5.96 -4.89 -14.26
C GLY A 437 -5.20 -6.20 -14.34
N PHE A 438 -4.01 -6.31 -13.76
CA PHE A 438 -3.28 -7.58 -13.71
C PHE A 438 -4.11 -8.64 -12.95
N ASP A 439 -4.47 -9.74 -13.63
CA ASP A 439 -5.41 -10.75 -13.09
C ASP A 439 -6.70 -10.16 -12.51
N GLY A 440 -7.19 -9.05 -13.08
CA GLY A 440 -8.36 -8.32 -12.59
C GLY A 440 -8.12 -7.43 -11.37
N LEU A 441 -6.88 -7.38 -10.84
CA LEU A 441 -6.51 -6.59 -9.67
C LEU A 441 -6.16 -5.15 -10.04
N TRP A 442 -6.52 -4.21 -9.17
CA TRP A 442 -6.28 -2.77 -9.34
C TRP A 442 -5.76 -2.18 -8.04
N GLY A 443 -5.04 -1.06 -8.15
CA GLY A 443 -4.49 -0.38 -7.00
C GLY A 443 -3.30 -1.13 -6.38
N HIS A 444 -3.00 -0.83 -5.13
CA HIS A 444 -1.91 -1.48 -4.38
C HIS A 444 -2.43 -2.34 -3.22
N GLY A 445 -1.52 -2.90 -2.40
CA GLY A 445 -1.88 -3.71 -1.23
C GLY A 445 -2.27 -5.16 -1.54
N ALA A 446 -2.37 -5.57 -2.81
CA ALA A 446 -2.49 -6.99 -3.14
C ALA A 446 -1.14 -7.68 -2.92
N PRO A 447 -1.05 -8.74 -2.09
CA PRO A 447 0.23 -9.35 -1.73
C PRO A 447 0.73 -10.32 -2.82
N ILE A 448 0.98 -9.78 -4.02
CA ILE A 448 1.51 -10.50 -5.20
C ILE A 448 2.79 -9.83 -5.70
N LEU A 449 3.55 -10.55 -6.52
CA LEU A 449 4.86 -10.09 -7.02
C LEU A 449 4.76 -8.77 -7.81
N GLN A 450 3.73 -8.60 -8.62
CA GLN A 450 3.54 -7.42 -9.46
C GLN A 450 3.34 -6.14 -8.64
N THR A 451 2.66 -6.22 -7.48
CA THR A 451 2.52 -5.08 -6.57
C THR A 451 3.85 -4.71 -5.90
N ALA A 452 4.78 -5.65 -5.82
CA ALA A 452 6.13 -5.41 -5.31
C ALA A 452 7.10 -4.94 -6.40
N GLY A 453 6.70 -4.98 -7.68
CA GLY A 453 7.55 -4.67 -8.83
C GLY A 453 7.73 -3.16 -9.03
N VAL A 454 8.86 -2.60 -8.56
CA VAL A 454 9.16 -1.16 -8.59
C VAL A 454 10.34 -0.85 -9.51
N PRO A 455 10.44 0.36 -10.10
CA PRO A 455 11.64 0.76 -10.80
C PRO A 455 12.79 1.02 -9.83
N ILE A 456 14.00 0.61 -10.21
CA ILE A 456 15.25 1.04 -9.58
C ILE A 456 16.15 1.60 -10.68
N PHE A 457 16.61 2.84 -10.51
CA PHE A 457 17.64 3.40 -11.37
C PHE A 457 18.57 4.31 -10.58
N MET A 458 19.75 4.50 -11.12
CA MET A 458 20.81 5.29 -10.51
C MET A 458 21.52 6.12 -11.57
N TYR A 459 21.84 7.37 -11.21
CA TYR A 459 22.65 8.25 -12.05
C TYR A 459 23.84 8.80 -11.27
N ALA A 460 25.02 8.63 -11.81
CA ALA A 460 26.29 9.02 -11.18
C ALA A 460 26.85 10.29 -11.80
N LEU A 461 27.23 11.24 -10.96
CA LEU A 461 27.83 12.52 -11.32
C LEU A 461 29.24 12.64 -10.75
N ASN A 462 30.09 13.36 -11.47
CA ASN A 462 31.41 13.84 -10.99
C ASN A 462 32.34 12.73 -10.50
N GLY A 463 32.36 11.58 -11.16
CA GLY A 463 33.24 10.46 -10.80
C GLY A 463 32.64 9.43 -9.86
N ALA A 464 31.33 9.50 -9.55
CA ALA A 464 30.63 8.51 -8.74
C ALA A 464 30.33 7.20 -9.51
N GLU A 465 30.47 7.15 -10.83
CA GLU A 465 30.21 5.96 -11.68
C GLU A 465 31.08 4.74 -11.31
N LYS A 466 32.22 4.95 -10.67
CA LYS A 466 33.06 3.86 -10.13
C LYS A 466 32.31 2.97 -9.14
N LEU A 467 31.29 3.49 -8.46
CA LEU A 467 30.44 2.73 -7.54
C LEU A 467 29.66 1.62 -8.26
N PHE A 468 29.41 1.75 -9.56
CA PHE A 468 28.69 0.74 -10.35
C PHE A 468 29.48 -0.56 -10.57
N GLN A 469 30.73 -0.60 -10.14
CA GLN A 469 31.53 -1.83 -10.09
C GLN A 469 31.25 -2.66 -8.81
N SER A 470 30.36 -2.20 -7.95
CA SER A 470 29.98 -2.92 -6.72
C SER A 470 29.49 -4.33 -7.02
N PRO A 471 29.97 -5.35 -6.27
CA PRO A 471 29.47 -6.73 -6.41
C PRO A 471 27.94 -6.87 -6.20
N VAL A 472 27.34 -5.95 -5.44
CA VAL A 472 25.88 -5.94 -5.20
C VAL A 472 25.08 -5.73 -6.49
N LEU A 473 25.67 -5.03 -7.46
CA LEU A 473 25.04 -4.71 -8.74
C LEU A 473 25.49 -5.66 -9.88
N ALA A 474 26.47 -6.53 -9.62
CA ALA A 474 27.08 -7.34 -10.67
C ALA A 474 26.14 -8.48 -11.13
N ASN A 475 25.91 -8.54 -12.45
CA ASN A 475 25.13 -9.58 -13.12
C ASN A 475 23.65 -9.70 -12.65
N GLU A 476 23.13 -8.70 -11.98
CA GLU A 476 21.73 -8.66 -11.57
C GLU A 476 20.89 -7.91 -12.61
N CYS A 477 19.72 -8.46 -12.92
CA CYS A 477 18.67 -7.79 -13.68
C CYS A 477 17.56 -7.34 -12.72
N VAL A 478 17.34 -8.09 -11.64
CA VAL A 478 16.39 -7.74 -10.57
C VAL A 478 17.18 -7.38 -9.31
N LEU A 479 16.84 -6.24 -8.71
CA LEU A 479 17.44 -5.77 -7.47
C LEU A 479 16.37 -5.54 -6.41
N GLY A 480 16.48 -6.15 -5.23
CA GLY A 480 15.57 -5.83 -4.13
C GLY A 480 15.94 -4.52 -3.43
N ASN A 481 14.96 -3.84 -2.85
CA ASN A 481 15.22 -2.61 -2.07
C ASN A 481 16.15 -2.87 -0.86
N TYR A 482 16.25 -4.11 -0.36
CA TYR A 482 17.24 -4.47 0.64
C TYR A 482 18.67 -4.41 0.07
N GLN A 483 18.91 -5.00 -1.10
CA GLN A 483 20.21 -4.95 -1.77
C GLN A 483 20.57 -3.53 -2.17
N LEU A 484 19.57 -2.75 -2.68
CA LEU A 484 19.74 -1.33 -2.95
C LEU A 484 20.18 -0.55 -1.69
N GLY A 485 19.53 -0.82 -0.56
CA GLY A 485 19.91 -0.21 0.72
C GLY A 485 21.34 -0.55 1.15
N LYS A 486 21.79 -1.80 0.96
CA LYS A 486 23.20 -2.20 1.19
C LYS A 486 24.15 -1.43 0.28
N PHE A 487 23.82 -1.30 -1.00
CA PHE A 487 24.60 -0.54 -1.95
C PHE A 487 24.71 0.94 -1.54
N VAL A 488 23.61 1.57 -1.14
CA VAL A 488 23.62 2.94 -0.63
C VAL A 488 24.43 3.07 0.64
N ALA A 489 24.28 2.14 1.59
CA ALA A 489 25.10 2.10 2.82
C ALA A 489 26.59 2.03 2.50
N SER A 490 26.99 1.16 1.58
CA SER A 490 28.39 1.05 1.13
C SER A 490 28.87 2.35 0.46
N SER A 491 28.02 3.02 -0.30
CA SER A 491 28.35 4.31 -0.95
C SER A 491 28.57 5.46 0.05
N ILE A 492 27.97 5.40 1.24
CA ILE A 492 28.19 6.37 2.33
C ILE A 492 29.25 5.92 3.35
N GLY A 493 29.95 4.85 3.08
CA GLY A 493 31.11 4.41 3.88
C GLY A 493 30.84 3.27 4.87
N TRP A 494 29.75 2.49 4.72
CA TRP A 494 29.41 1.40 5.61
C TRP A 494 28.95 0.14 4.89
N ASP A 495 29.69 -0.95 5.05
CA ASP A 495 29.27 -2.26 4.56
C ASP A 495 28.42 -2.97 5.62
N ILE A 496 27.21 -3.36 5.25
CA ILE A 496 26.27 -4.10 6.11
C ILE A 496 26.45 -5.58 5.86
N HIS A 497 26.74 -6.32 6.94
CA HIS A 497 26.81 -7.76 6.93
C HIS A 497 25.63 -8.37 7.68
N ASN A 498 24.78 -9.08 6.94
CA ASN A 498 23.69 -9.89 7.48
C ASN A 498 24.13 -11.35 7.52
N PRO A 499 24.30 -11.97 8.71
CA PRO A 499 24.72 -13.36 8.82
C PRO A 499 23.67 -14.38 8.34
N ASN A 500 22.42 -13.93 8.13
CA ASN A 500 21.29 -14.76 7.67
C ASN A 500 20.88 -14.43 6.24
N GLU A 501 21.71 -13.73 5.48
CA GLU A 501 21.35 -13.26 4.14
C GLU A 501 20.99 -14.42 3.21
N VAL A 502 19.86 -14.27 2.54
CA VAL A 502 19.36 -15.21 1.52
C VAL A 502 19.09 -14.48 0.22
N LYS A 503 19.00 -15.23 -0.88
CA LYS A 503 18.73 -14.62 -2.20
C LYS A 503 17.27 -14.21 -2.39
N ASP A 504 16.34 -14.89 -1.72
CA ASP A 504 14.90 -14.64 -1.88
C ASP A 504 14.48 -13.24 -1.45
N TYR A 505 13.39 -12.76 -2.04
CA TYR A 505 12.80 -11.46 -1.71
C TYR A 505 11.68 -11.62 -0.69
N PHE A 506 11.67 -10.77 0.32
CA PHE A 506 10.60 -10.70 1.32
C PHE A 506 9.92 -9.34 1.22
N VAL A 507 8.60 -9.36 1.09
CA VAL A 507 7.77 -8.15 1.01
C VAL A 507 6.72 -8.19 2.11
N ASN A 508 6.74 -7.19 2.97
CA ASN A 508 5.89 -7.15 4.16
C ASN A 508 4.50 -6.58 3.84
N ILE A 509 3.47 -7.20 4.42
CA ILE A 509 2.08 -6.75 4.42
C ILE A 509 1.83 -5.83 5.62
N THR A 510 2.52 -6.11 6.73
CA THR A 510 2.50 -5.34 7.98
C THR A 510 3.93 -5.08 8.44
N LEU A 511 4.12 -4.12 9.35
CA LEU A 511 5.42 -3.96 9.98
C LEU A 511 5.74 -5.17 10.89
N PRO A 512 7.00 -5.57 11.05
CA PRO A 512 7.40 -6.74 11.83
C PRO A 512 6.92 -6.76 13.29
N TYR A 513 6.74 -5.59 13.90
CA TYR A 513 6.24 -5.48 15.28
C TYR A 513 4.71 -5.56 15.38
N ASP A 514 3.98 -5.38 14.26
CA ASP A 514 2.53 -5.50 14.22
C ASP A 514 2.11 -6.95 14.01
N ASP A 515 2.72 -7.63 13.02
CA ASP A 515 2.51 -9.06 12.76
C ASP A 515 3.77 -9.68 12.11
N ALA A 516 4.51 -10.46 12.86
CA ALA A 516 5.73 -11.13 12.39
C ALA A 516 5.51 -12.13 11.23
N ASN A 517 4.28 -12.48 10.90
CA ASN A 517 3.95 -13.36 9.79
C ASN A 517 3.26 -12.62 8.61
N GLY A 518 3.12 -11.31 8.73
CA GLY A 518 2.50 -10.47 7.71
C GLY A 518 3.43 -10.16 6.54
N TYR A 519 3.90 -11.19 5.80
CA TYR A 519 4.78 -11.02 4.63
C TYR A 519 4.52 -12.07 3.55
N LYS A 520 5.01 -11.78 2.35
CA LYS A 520 5.18 -12.75 1.26
C LYS A 520 6.66 -12.96 0.95
N LYS A 521 7.00 -14.21 0.67
CA LYS A 521 8.30 -14.62 0.18
C LYS A 521 8.21 -14.89 -1.32
N PHE A 522 9.09 -14.30 -2.11
CA PHE A 522 9.21 -14.54 -3.53
C PHE A 522 10.58 -15.18 -3.83
N ASP A 523 10.52 -16.28 -4.54
CA ASP A 523 11.70 -17.02 -4.97
C ASP A 523 12.55 -16.18 -5.93
N HIS A 524 13.86 -16.15 -5.71
CA HIS A 524 14.80 -15.35 -6.49
C HIS A 524 14.76 -15.68 -7.99
N ASP A 525 14.88 -16.97 -8.33
CA ASP A 525 15.01 -17.40 -9.73
C ASP A 525 13.71 -17.20 -10.51
N LEU A 526 12.57 -17.47 -9.85
CA LEU A 526 11.25 -17.23 -10.42
C LEU A 526 11.00 -15.73 -10.63
N THR A 527 11.42 -14.89 -9.69
CA THR A 527 11.28 -13.43 -9.78
C THR A 527 12.15 -12.89 -10.93
N ASN A 528 13.41 -13.32 -11.02
CA ASN A 528 14.28 -12.97 -12.15
C ASN A 528 13.68 -13.42 -13.48
N LYS A 529 13.20 -14.66 -13.58
CA LYS A 529 12.54 -15.14 -14.79
C LYS A 529 11.31 -14.31 -15.18
N THR A 530 10.59 -13.77 -14.20
CA THR A 530 9.38 -12.97 -14.44
C THR A 530 9.72 -11.54 -14.87
N PHE A 531 10.65 -10.89 -14.20
CA PHE A 531 10.92 -9.48 -14.39
C PHE A 531 12.02 -9.19 -15.44
N CYS A 532 13.01 -10.08 -15.63
CA CYS A 532 14.05 -9.88 -16.64
C CYS A 532 13.58 -10.09 -18.09
N LYS A 533 12.49 -10.78 -18.32
CA LYS A 533 11.96 -10.98 -19.69
C LYS A 533 11.46 -9.69 -20.36
N LYS A 534 11.31 -8.62 -19.61
CA LYS A 534 10.76 -7.34 -20.07
C LYS A 534 11.83 -6.28 -20.33
N GLN A 535 13.11 -6.60 -20.09
CA GLN A 535 14.28 -5.79 -20.47
C GLN A 535 14.91 -6.34 -21.75
#